data_33df0519f0b46811953949304092b914
#
_entry.id   33df0519f0b46811953949304092b914
#
_cell.length_a   1.000
_cell.length_b   1.000
_cell.length_c   1.000
_cell.angle_alpha   90.00
_cell.angle_beta   90.00
_cell.angle_gamma   90.00
#
_symmetry.space_group_name_H-M   'P 1'
#
loop_
_entity.id
_entity.type
_entity.pdbx_description
1 polymer ?
#
loop_
_entity_poly.entity_id
_entity_poly.type
_entity_poly.pdbx_seq_one_letter_code
_entity_poly.pdbx_strand_id
1 'polypeptide(L)'
;MNRNIVFVYPAKILAIGGNVSGESNLLKNRAITASFDTSDTVSLKNGSDVKSWILIDFGKELCGGVRLVTSVVKGLTAKVRLVFGESVSEAMSDIGYKNATNHHSPRDFDALISNLSALEFGNTGFRFLRIVLLGNDAEIAFKNVIGVCSLPCCDRKGFIKTSDERLNKIIETAVYTCTLNMQDGFLLDGIKRDRLVWSGDLYSEIKTVFYTFGETEHIRNSLDLLIEGTPEDIWMNLIPSYDAWWILNFCEYLRFTGDTEYGAKYVGKVTDILREFDKCVSEDGVIDFSLSRKKHGMHEFFFDWQSEGTEDSVTGTALLIYYAAETFIKTFGKAADGEVTRSLLRKLNRYVYADAVTKQVAALQVLCGNRSSDKISEIENGGACGFSTFTAYFILKALSVGGSKKAVNFAKEYYGGMLDRGATSFWEDFNVEWLEGSGRIDELPKDGEKDLHGDFGNYCYKGFRHSLCHGWASGILPFVYEELLGLKIDEAGFKKISIKPDLCGLDYIRAEIPSPEGLIKIKVDRDGVETILPAGVYFSEE
;
A
#
# COMPACT_ATOMS: atom_id res chain seq x y z
N MET A 1 8.40 -17.08 -13.03
CA MET A 1 8.61 -15.93 -12.15
C MET A 1 9.29 -16.39 -10.88
N ASN A 2 10.43 -15.81 -10.56
CA ASN A 2 11.17 -16.20 -9.35
C ASN A 2 10.56 -15.46 -8.14
N ARG A 3 9.98 -16.21 -7.19
CA ARG A 3 9.58 -15.69 -5.88
C ARG A 3 10.66 -16.05 -4.87
N ASN A 4 11.00 -15.12 -4.00
CA ASN A 4 11.84 -15.39 -2.84
C ASN A 4 10.92 -15.84 -1.70
N ILE A 5 10.98 -17.12 -1.34
CA ILE A 5 10.20 -17.69 -0.24
C ILE A 5 11.01 -17.58 1.06
N VAL A 6 10.42 -16.89 2.02
CA VAL A 6 11.01 -16.72 3.36
C VAL A 6 10.15 -17.45 4.38
N PHE A 7 10.80 -18.31 5.19
CA PHE A 7 10.14 -18.97 6.32
C PHE A 7 10.16 -18.08 7.54
N VAL A 8 8.98 -17.82 8.11
CA VAL A 8 8.77 -16.98 9.28
C VAL A 8 8.23 -17.85 10.41
N TYR A 9 8.99 -17.91 11.50
CA TYR A 9 8.61 -18.70 12.67
C TYR A 9 7.65 -17.92 13.57
N PRO A 10 6.79 -18.62 14.34
CA PRO A 10 5.93 -17.98 15.32
C PRO A 10 6.68 -17.07 16.28
N ALA A 11 6.18 -15.85 16.45
CA ALA A 11 6.72 -14.88 17.41
C ALA A 11 6.07 -15.05 18.79
N LYS A 12 4.76 -15.37 18.81
CA LYS A 12 3.99 -15.56 20.05
C LYS A 12 2.89 -16.60 19.84
N ILE A 13 2.50 -17.26 20.94
CA ILE A 13 1.23 -17.96 21.07
C ILE A 13 0.31 -17.03 21.87
N LEU A 14 -0.78 -16.60 21.28
CA LEU A 14 -1.67 -15.59 21.88
C LEU A 14 -2.74 -16.23 22.77
N ALA A 15 -3.29 -17.36 22.32
CA ALA A 15 -4.33 -18.07 23.05
C ALA A 15 -4.39 -19.53 22.62
N ILE A 16 -4.92 -20.35 23.51
CA ILE A 16 -5.25 -21.77 23.29
C ILE A 16 -6.65 -22.07 23.85
N GLY A 17 -7.31 -23.04 23.29
CA GLY A 17 -8.57 -23.56 23.83
C GLY A 17 -8.64 -25.08 23.76
N GLY A 18 -9.40 -25.69 24.64
CA GLY A 18 -9.47 -27.14 24.75
C GLY A 18 -8.20 -27.77 25.33
N ASN A 19 -7.87 -28.97 24.85
CA ASN A 19 -6.72 -29.74 25.34
C ASN A 19 -5.52 -29.51 24.40
N VAL A 20 -4.70 -28.53 24.71
CA VAL A 20 -3.45 -28.19 24.02
C VAL A 20 -2.29 -28.36 24.96
N SER A 21 -1.20 -28.95 24.52
CA SER A 21 0.01 -29.12 25.31
C SER A 21 1.27 -28.91 24.47
N GLY A 22 2.31 -28.39 25.09
CA GLY A 22 3.61 -28.14 24.44
C GLY A 22 3.60 -26.92 23.50
N GLU A 23 2.65 -25.98 23.61
CA GLU A 23 2.49 -24.81 22.74
C GLU A 23 3.75 -23.96 22.63
N SER A 24 4.52 -23.86 23.73
CA SER A 24 5.80 -23.12 23.76
C SER A 24 6.89 -23.72 22.83
N ASN A 25 6.75 -24.97 22.45
CA ASN A 25 7.72 -25.63 21.55
C ASN A 25 7.69 -25.00 20.15
N LEU A 26 6.55 -24.46 19.67
CA LEU A 26 6.48 -23.75 18.39
C LEU A 26 7.40 -22.53 18.34
N LEU A 27 7.66 -21.89 19.48
CA LEU A 27 8.54 -20.72 19.55
C LEU A 27 10.03 -21.09 19.44
N LYS A 28 10.40 -22.32 19.78
CA LYS A 28 11.77 -22.82 19.86
C LYS A 28 12.15 -23.68 18.66
N ASN A 29 11.21 -24.47 18.15
CA ASN A 29 11.48 -25.44 17.10
C ASN A 29 11.76 -24.74 15.77
N ARG A 30 12.72 -25.30 15.01
CA ARG A 30 13.14 -24.79 13.69
C ARG A 30 13.05 -25.84 12.60
N ALA A 31 12.39 -26.98 12.88
CA ALA A 31 12.18 -28.04 11.88
C ALA A 31 11.32 -27.51 10.73
N ILE A 32 11.81 -27.67 9.50
CA ILE A 32 11.12 -27.26 8.26
C ILE A 32 10.52 -28.45 7.52
N THR A 33 10.84 -29.68 7.93
CA THR A 33 10.35 -30.93 7.37
C THR A 33 10.01 -31.93 8.47
N ALA A 34 9.21 -32.93 8.15
CA ALA A 34 8.84 -33.99 9.07
C ALA A 34 9.99 -34.95 9.33
N SER A 35 10.01 -35.55 10.51
CA SER A 35 10.94 -36.58 10.94
C SER A 35 10.28 -37.54 11.91
N PHE A 36 10.91 -38.70 12.19
CA PHE A 36 10.43 -39.66 13.17
C PHE A 36 10.63 -39.19 14.64
N ASP A 37 11.31 -38.06 14.83
CA ASP A 37 11.43 -37.47 16.16
C ASP A 37 10.11 -36.82 16.58
N THR A 38 9.49 -37.38 17.61
CA THR A 38 8.22 -36.90 18.19
C THR A 38 8.40 -36.03 19.44
N SER A 39 9.66 -35.73 19.82
CA SER A 39 9.95 -34.82 20.94
C SER A 39 9.55 -33.38 20.62
N ASP A 40 9.38 -32.54 21.62
CA ASP A 40 9.16 -31.10 21.48
C ASP A 40 8.06 -30.72 20.45
N THR A 41 6.94 -31.44 20.48
CA THR A 41 5.76 -31.16 19.66
C THR A 41 4.74 -30.34 20.42
N VAL A 42 3.85 -29.65 19.67
CA VAL A 42 2.58 -29.15 20.19
C VAL A 42 1.48 -30.13 19.83
N SER A 43 0.70 -30.56 20.82
CA SER A 43 -0.38 -31.53 20.62
C SER A 43 -1.74 -30.85 20.87
N LEU A 44 -2.68 -31.09 19.94
CA LEU A 44 -4.09 -30.74 20.05
C LEU A 44 -4.91 -32.04 20.13
N LYS A 45 -5.80 -32.14 21.11
CA LYS A 45 -6.62 -33.33 21.34
C LYS A 45 -8.07 -32.96 21.64
N ASN A 46 -9.01 -33.44 20.81
CA ASN A 46 -10.43 -33.25 21.07
C ASN A 46 -10.99 -34.33 21.99
N GLY A 47 -11.88 -33.93 22.88
CA GLY A 47 -12.81 -34.84 23.57
C GLY A 47 -14.16 -34.90 22.86
N SER A 48 -15.17 -35.44 23.53
CA SER A 48 -16.54 -35.51 22.99
C SER A 48 -17.15 -34.13 22.74
N ASP A 49 -16.89 -33.15 23.64
CA ASP A 49 -17.55 -31.83 23.63
C ASP A 49 -16.56 -30.66 23.62
N VAL A 50 -15.26 -30.96 23.54
CA VAL A 50 -14.21 -29.96 23.61
C VAL A 50 -13.42 -29.96 22.30
N LYS A 51 -13.45 -28.81 21.62
CA LYS A 51 -12.59 -28.55 20.42
C LYS A 51 -11.32 -27.84 20.84
N SER A 52 -10.18 -28.39 20.42
CA SER A 52 -8.87 -27.83 20.70
C SER A 52 -8.42 -26.93 19.56
N TRP A 53 -7.85 -25.79 19.92
CA TRP A 53 -7.34 -24.81 18.96
C TRP A 53 -6.18 -24.02 19.56
N ILE A 54 -5.39 -23.41 18.66
CA ILE A 54 -4.26 -22.55 18.99
C ILE A 54 -4.28 -21.32 18.08
N LEU A 55 -3.99 -20.14 18.65
CA LEU A 55 -3.85 -18.88 17.94
C LEU A 55 -2.40 -18.41 17.99
N ILE A 56 -1.82 -18.21 16.81
CA ILE A 56 -0.40 -17.92 16.58
C ILE A 56 -0.27 -16.52 15.99
N ASP A 57 0.70 -15.73 16.50
CA ASP A 57 1.17 -14.48 15.90
C ASP A 57 2.55 -14.69 15.27
N PHE A 58 2.70 -14.38 14.00
CA PHE A 58 3.99 -14.40 13.28
C PHE A 58 4.83 -13.12 13.47
N GLY A 59 4.30 -12.16 14.23
CA GLY A 59 5.01 -10.93 14.62
C GLY A 59 4.98 -9.82 13.57
N LYS A 60 4.61 -10.12 12.34
CA LYS A 60 4.45 -9.16 11.24
C LYS A 60 3.52 -9.69 10.16
N GLU A 61 2.98 -8.79 9.37
CA GLU A 61 2.16 -9.12 8.21
C GLU A 61 2.95 -9.93 7.18
N LEU A 62 2.31 -10.92 6.56
CA LEU A 62 2.88 -11.84 5.58
C LEU A 62 1.97 -11.93 4.36
N CYS A 63 2.55 -12.08 3.17
CA CYS A 63 1.84 -12.45 1.95
C CYS A 63 2.18 -13.90 1.60
N GLY A 64 1.19 -14.81 1.71
CA GLY A 64 1.41 -16.24 1.41
C GLY A 64 0.57 -17.17 2.27
N GLY A 65 1.19 -18.19 2.86
CA GLY A 65 0.49 -19.22 3.62
C GLY A 65 1.30 -19.74 4.80
N VAL A 66 0.99 -20.96 5.19
CA VAL A 66 1.70 -21.63 6.28
C VAL A 66 2.12 -23.04 5.89
N ARG A 67 3.28 -23.47 6.39
CA ARG A 67 3.72 -24.86 6.34
C ARG A 67 3.48 -25.51 7.71
N LEU A 68 2.67 -26.59 7.69
CA LEU A 68 2.41 -27.42 8.85
C LEU A 68 3.36 -28.60 8.82
N VAL A 69 4.28 -28.68 9.77
CA VAL A 69 5.20 -29.80 9.95
C VAL A 69 4.62 -30.73 11.00
N THR A 70 4.02 -31.84 10.56
CA THR A 70 3.27 -32.76 11.41
C THR A 70 4.14 -33.92 11.86
N SER A 71 4.04 -34.26 13.13
CA SER A 71 4.67 -35.44 13.74
C SER A 71 3.70 -36.62 13.72
N VAL A 72 2.65 -36.56 14.53
CA VAL A 72 1.70 -37.68 14.70
C VAL A 72 0.28 -37.18 14.55
N VAL A 73 -0.58 -37.99 13.89
CA VAL A 73 -2.03 -37.86 13.93
C VAL A 73 -2.68 -39.16 14.38
N LYS A 74 -3.82 -39.10 15.07
CA LYS A 74 -4.60 -40.28 15.42
C LYS A 74 -5.29 -40.82 14.16
N GLY A 75 -4.91 -42.00 13.73
CA GLY A 75 -5.39 -42.61 12.46
C GLY A 75 -4.50 -42.27 11.27
N LEU A 76 -5.07 -42.20 10.06
CA LEU A 76 -4.33 -41.89 8.83
C LEU A 76 -4.20 -40.40 8.58
N THR A 77 -5.26 -39.64 8.88
CA THR A 77 -5.34 -38.19 8.69
C THR A 77 -6.10 -37.54 9.83
N ALA A 78 -5.76 -36.29 10.13
CA ALA A 78 -6.58 -35.40 10.97
C ALA A 78 -7.11 -34.25 10.11
N LYS A 79 -8.32 -33.79 10.42
CA LYS A 79 -8.92 -32.63 9.78
C LYS A 79 -8.74 -31.41 10.68
N VAL A 80 -8.20 -30.34 10.14
CA VAL A 80 -8.07 -29.07 10.83
C VAL A 80 -8.76 -27.96 10.04
N ARG A 81 -9.26 -26.93 10.73
CA ARG A 81 -9.67 -25.67 10.11
C ARG A 81 -8.55 -24.66 10.32
N LEU A 82 -8.15 -24.00 9.25
CA LEU A 82 -7.16 -22.93 9.23
C LEU A 82 -7.88 -21.60 9.02
N VAL A 83 -7.68 -20.67 9.95
CA VAL A 83 -8.27 -19.33 9.88
C VAL A 83 -7.16 -18.29 9.96
N PHE A 84 -6.90 -17.65 8.83
CA PHE A 84 -5.93 -16.57 8.70
C PHE A 84 -6.58 -15.22 9.03
N GLY A 85 -5.82 -14.29 9.56
CA GLY A 85 -6.29 -12.93 9.83
C GLY A 85 -5.15 -11.92 9.85
N GLU A 86 -5.42 -10.70 9.41
CA GLU A 86 -4.53 -9.55 9.55
C GLU A 86 -4.65 -8.92 10.96
N SER A 87 -5.70 -9.28 11.71
CA SER A 87 -5.86 -8.97 13.14
C SER A 87 -6.22 -10.22 13.92
N VAL A 88 -6.03 -10.16 15.25
CA VAL A 88 -6.44 -11.22 16.17
C VAL A 88 -7.95 -11.47 16.07
N SER A 89 -8.73 -10.40 16.03
CA SER A 89 -10.19 -10.49 15.93
C SER A 89 -10.64 -11.17 14.63
N GLU A 90 -9.99 -10.85 13.50
CA GLU A 90 -10.27 -11.50 12.22
C GLU A 90 -9.95 -13.00 12.28
N ALA A 91 -8.77 -13.38 12.79
CA ALA A 91 -8.38 -14.78 12.94
C ALA A 91 -9.31 -15.57 13.87
N MET A 92 -9.97 -14.89 14.80
CA MET A 92 -10.95 -15.50 15.73
C MET A 92 -12.38 -15.50 15.18
N SER A 93 -12.65 -14.83 14.04
CA SER A 93 -13.99 -14.71 13.47
C SER A 93 -14.32 -15.85 12.50
N ASP A 94 -15.63 -16.07 12.30
CA ASP A 94 -16.16 -16.91 11.23
C ASP A 94 -16.51 -16.07 9.99
N ILE A 95 -16.54 -16.69 8.81
CA ILE A 95 -16.98 -16.05 7.56
C ILE A 95 -18.40 -15.48 7.74
N GLY A 96 -18.61 -14.25 7.30
CA GLY A 96 -19.84 -13.47 7.42
C GLY A 96 -19.92 -12.61 8.68
N TYR A 97 -19.18 -12.94 9.75
CA TYR A 97 -19.14 -12.09 10.93
C TYR A 97 -18.34 -10.81 10.66
N LYS A 98 -18.92 -9.65 10.95
CA LYS A 98 -18.31 -8.32 10.68
C LYS A 98 -17.67 -8.23 9.26
N ASN A 99 -18.36 -8.77 8.26
CA ASN A 99 -17.92 -8.82 6.86
C ASN A 99 -16.65 -9.65 6.59
N ALA A 100 -16.27 -10.57 7.47
CA ALA A 100 -15.22 -11.56 7.17
C ALA A 100 -15.58 -12.36 5.92
N THR A 101 -14.63 -12.51 4.97
CA THR A 101 -14.91 -13.08 3.65
C THR A 101 -13.74 -13.92 3.13
N ASN A 102 -14.06 -14.86 2.25
CA ASN A 102 -13.09 -15.61 1.43
C ASN A 102 -13.00 -15.04 0.00
N HIS A 103 -13.50 -13.84 -0.26
CA HIS A 103 -13.39 -13.21 -1.56
C HIS A 103 -11.91 -12.97 -1.91
N HIS A 104 -11.55 -13.27 -3.15
CA HIS A 104 -10.24 -13.10 -3.77
C HIS A 104 -9.12 -13.98 -3.20
N SER A 105 -9.14 -14.32 -1.91
CA SER A 105 -8.24 -15.32 -1.33
C SER A 105 -8.91 -16.05 -0.16
N PRO A 106 -8.88 -17.40 -0.15
CA PRO A 106 -9.41 -18.17 0.97
C PRO A 106 -8.58 -17.93 2.23
N ARG A 107 -9.21 -17.40 3.28
CA ARG A 107 -8.61 -17.21 4.60
C ARG A 107 -9.12 -18.20 5.66
N ASP A 108 -10.22 -18.88 5.38
CA ASP A 108 -10.89 -19.78 6.32
C ASP A 108 -11.36 -21.02 5.56
N PHE A 109 -10.72 -22.16 5.84
CA PHE A 109 -10.99 -23.41 5.16
C PHE A 109 -10.50 -24.63 5.95
N ASP A 110 -11.04 -25.79 5.63
CA ASP A 110 -10.65 -27.08 6.20
C ASP A 110 -9.51 -27.71 5.39
N ALA A 111 -8.56 -28.34 6.08
CA ALA A 111 -7.44 -29.07 5.52
C ALA A 111 -7.31 -30.47 6.13
N LEU A 112 -6.89 -31.44 5.33
CA LEU A 112 -6.55 -32.79 5.76
C LEU A 112 -5.04 -32.91 5.94
N ILE A 113 -4.61 -33.34 7.11
CA ILE A 113 -3.21 -33.44 7.49
C ILE A 113 -2.86 -34.91 7.75
N SER A 114 -1.79 -35.38 7.11
CA SER A 114 -1.26 -36.74 7.28
C SER A 114 -0.19 -36.79 8.35
N ASN A 115 0.09 -38.01 8.84
CA ASN A 115 1.27 -38.29 9.64
C ASN A 115 2.56 -37.93 8.92
N LEU A 116 3.57 -37.47 9.66
CA LEU A 116 4.94 -37.25 9.18
C LEU A 116 4.97 -36.45 7.86
N SER A 117 4.23 -35.34 7.81
CA SER A 117 4.09 -34.52 6.63
C SER A 117 4.56 -33.09 6.85
N ALA A 118 4.97 -32.44 5.78
CA ALA A 118 5.27 -31.01 5.73
C ALA A 118 4.51 -30.40 4.56
N LEU A 119 3.31 -29.89 4.82
CA LEU A 119 2.36 -29.42 3.81
C LEU A 119 2.14 -27.92 3.92
N GLU A 120 1.99 -27.26 2.78
CA GLU A 120 1.72 -25.83 2.69
C GLU A 120 0.26 -25.56 2.37
N PHE A 121 -0.31 -24.54 3.04
CA PHE A 121 -1.70 -24.16 2.91
C PHE A 121 -1.86 -22.63 2.92
N GLY A 122 -2.79 -22.14 2.10
CA GLY A 122 -3.13 -20.72 2.04
C GLY A 122 -2.27 -19.94 1.05
N ASN A 123 -2.81 -18.81 0.61
CA ASN A 123 -2.13 -17.77 -0.16
C ASN A 123 -2.91 -16.47 0.00
N THR A 124 -2.68 -15.74 1.10
CA THR A 124 -3.41 -14.53 1.49
C THR A 124 -2.51 -13.60 2.28
N GLY A 125 -2.98 -12.37 2.53
CA GLY A 125 -2.41 -11.48 3.54
C GLY A 125 -2.81 -11.94 4.93
N PHE A 126 -1.85 -12.04 5.86
CA PHE A 126 -2.12 -12.42 7.25
C PHE A 126 -0.93 -12.14 8.16
N ARG A 127 -1.22 -11.96 9.44
CA ARG A 127 -0.24 -12.00 10.52
C ARG A 127 -0.56 -13.09 11.54
N PHE A 128 -1.84 -13.44 11.66
CA PHE A 128 -2.35 -14.37 12.67
C PHE A 128 -2.92 -15.62 12.01
N LEU A 129 -2.74 -16.76 12.69
CA LEU A 129 -3.30 -18.04 12.28
C LEU A 129 -3.97 -18.71 13.48
N ARG A 130 -5.26 -19.06 13.34
CA ARG A 130 -5.92 -19.98 14.24
C ARG A 130 -6.02 -21.35 13.58
N ILE A 131 -5.53 -22.38 14.29
CA ILE A 131 -5.68 -23.79 13.90
C ILE A 131 -6.68 -24.43 14.84
N VAL A 132 -7.77 -24.96 14.32
CA VAL A 132 -8.82 -25.65 15.07
C VAL A 132 -8.80 -27.12 14.67
N LEU A 133 -8.62 -28.04 15.61
CA LEU A 133 -8.75 -29.47 15.36
C LEU A 133 -10.23 -29.84 15.19
N LEU A 134 -10.57 -30.56 14.14
CA LEU A 134 -11.93 -30.99 13.83
C LEU A 134 -12.11 -32.49 14.09
N GLY A 135 -13.37 -32.89 14.32
CA GLY A 135 -13.74 -34.28 14.61
C GLY A 135 -13.68 -34.60 16.12
N ASN A 136 -14.50 -35.58 16.53
CA ASN A 136 -14.51 -36.09 17.90
C ASN A 136 -13.34 -37.06 18.07
N ASP A 137 -12.76 -37.11 19.26
CA ASP A 137 -11.62 -37.97 19.58
C ASP A 137 -10.41 -37.81 18.66
N ALA A 138 -10.33 -36.72 17.91
CA ALA A 138 -9.20 -36.43 17.04
C ALA A 138 -7.99 -36.00 17.86
N GLU A 139 -6.80 -36.32 17.34
CA GLU A 139 -5.53 -35.89 17.91
C GLU A 139 -4.52 -35.60 16.80
N ILE A 140 -3.80 -34.50 16.93
CA ILE A 140 -2.72 -34.09 16.02
C ILE A 140 -1.58 -33.48 16.84
N ALA A 141 -0.35 -33.81 16.44
CA ALA A 141 0.85 -33.20 16.99
C ALA A 141 1.68 -32.56 15.87
N PHE A 142 1.94 -31.28 16.01
CA PHE A 142 2.80 -30.52 15.12
C PHE A 142 4.22 -30.42 15.68
N LYS A 143 5.21 -30.67 14.84
CA LYS A 143 6.60 -30.34 15.14
C LYS A 143 6.83 -28.84 14.98
N ASN A 144 6.21 -28.22 13.97
CA ASN A 144 6.27 -26.78 13.75
C ASN A 144 5.08 -26.29 12.91
N VAL A 145 4.84 -24.98 13.01
CA VAL A 145 3.90 -24.21 12.16
C VAL A 145 4.68 -22.99 11.67
N ILE A 146 4.91 -22.88 10.38
CA ILE A 146 5.82 -21.89 9.81
C ILE A 146 5.06 -21.02 8.82
N GLY A 147 5.16 -19.69 8.95
CA GLY A 147 4.70 -18.77 7.91
C GLY A 147 5.57 -18.92 6.65
N VAL A 148 4.91 -19.00 5.50
CA VAL A 148 5.54 -19.04 4.17
C VAL A 148 5.25 -17.73 3.48
N CYS A 149 6.23 -16.82 3.51
CA CYS A 149 6.08 -15.47 2.96
C CYS A 149 6.72 -15.38 1.57
N SER A 150 5.95 -14.92 0.59
CA SER A 150 6.42 -14.59 -0.75
C SER A 150 6.90 -13.13 -0.78
N LEU A 151 8.13 -12.91 -1.20
CA LEU A 151 8.73 -11.60 -1.38
C LEU A 151 9.27 -11.46 -2.82
N PRO A 152 9.46 -10.23 -3.33
CA PRO A 152 10.07 -10.02 -4.65
C PRO A 152 11.53 -10.51 -4.67
N CYS A 153 11.99 -10.94 -5.86
CA CYS A 153 13.37 -11.35 -6.08
C CYS A 153 14.27 -10.18 -6.48
N CYS A 154 14.14 -9.04 -5.82
CA CYS A 154 14.99 -7.88 -6.03
C CYS A 154 15.55 -7.38 -4.71
N ASP A 155 16.81 -6.98 -4.72
CA ASP A 155 17.47 -6.47 -3.53
C ASP A 155 17.10 -5.01 -3.28
N ARG A 156 16.86 -4.68 -2.03
CA ARG A 156 16.72 -3.30 -1.58
C ARG A 156 18.04 -2.55 -1.78
N LYS A 157 18.01 -1.44 -2.49
CA LYS A 157 19.18 -0.59 -2.80
C LYS A 157 19.08 0.78 -2.13
N GLY A 158 17.85 1.29 -2.00
CA GLY A 158 17.58 2.60 -1.44
C GLY A 158 17.25 2.56 0.03
N PHE A 159 17.77 3.56 0.76
CA PHE A 159 17.55 3.72 2.21
C PHE A 159 17.44 5.19 2.54
N ILE A 160 16.57 5.52 3.50
CA ILE A 160 16.53 6.85 4.08
C ILE A 160 16.41 6.71 5.60
N LYS A 161 17.20 7.49 6.32
CA LYS A 161 17.20 7.53 7.78
C LYS A 161 17.28 8.97 8.25
N THR A 162 16.44 9.27 9.24
CA THR A 162 16.40 10.58 9.92
C THR A 162 16.84 10.44 11.37
N SER A 163 16.99 11.57 12.07
CA SER A 163 17.23 11.58 13.52
C SER A 163 15.99 11.25 14.36
N ASP A 164 14.80 11.12 13.76
CA ASP A 164 13.53 10.78 14.43
C ASP A 164 13.22 9.30 14.26
N GLU A 165 13.36 8.51 15.33
CA GLU A 165 13.15 7.06 15.28
C GLU A 165 11.67 6.68 15.01
N ARG A 166 10.70 7.53 15.40
CA ARG A 166 9.30 7.27 15.06
C ARG A 166 9.05 7.44 13.55
N LEU A 167 9.61 8.49 12.96
CA LEU A 167 9.54 8.68 11.51
C LEU A 167 10.26 7.55 10.77
N ASN A 168 11.42 7.12 11.24
CA ASN A 168 12.14 5.96 10.68
C ASN A 168 11.27 4.70 10.72
N LYS A 169 10.57 4.44 11.83
CA LYS A 169 9.68 3.28 11.93
C LYS A 169 8.50 3.37 10.94
N ILE A 170 7.93 4.56 10.75
CA ILE A 170 6.88 4.81 9.76
C ILE A 170 7.42 4.52 8.34
N ILE A 171 8.59 5.05 8.00
CA ILE A 171 9.26 4.83 6.70
C ILE A 171 9.46 3.34 6.43
N GLU A 172 10.05 2.61 7.37
CA GLU A 172 10.32 1.17 7.21
C GLU A 172 9.04 0.35 7.10
N THR A 173 7.97 0.75 7.78
CA THR A 173 6.66 0.10 7.65
C THR A 173 6.05 0.36 6.28
N ALA A 174 6.17 1.57 5.72
CA ALA A 174 5.72 1.88 4.36
C ALA A 174 6.48 1.06 3.30
N VAL A 175 7.79 0.97 3.44
CA VAL A 175 8.64 0.12 2.57
C VAL A 175 8.19 -1.33 2.64
N TYR A 176 7.99 -1.86 3.86
CA TYR A 176 7.54 -3.23 4.05
C TYR A 176 6.15 -3.48 3.45
N THR A 177 5.22 -2.55 3.64
CA THR A 177 3.87 -2.61 3.04
C THR A 177 3.96 -2.74 1.52
N CYS A 178 4.68 -1.84 0.86
CA CYS A 178 4.85 -1.87 -0.59
C CYS A 178 5.56 -3.15 -1.06
N THR A 179 6.59 -3.62 -0.32
CA THR A 179 7.32 -4.85 -0.63
C THR A 179 6.40 -6.08 -0.64
N LEU A 180 5.44 -6.17 0.29
CA LEU A 180 4.47 -7.27 0.33
C LEU A 180 3.52 -7.24 -0.86
N ASN A 181 3.23 -6.06 -1.44
CA ASN A 181 2.36 -5.91 -2.60
C ASN A 181 3.07 -6.15 -3.94
N MET A 182 4.41 -6.30 -3.95
CA MET A 182 5.19 -6.71 -5.11
C MET A 182 5.08 -8.22 -5.32
N GLN A 183 4.06 -8.67 -6.05
CA GLN A 183 3.75 -10.09 -6.23
C GLN A 183 3.65 -10.45 -7.72
N ASP A 184 4.13 -11.63 -8.08
CA ASP A 184 4.00 -12.23 -9.42
C ASP A 184 4.51 -11.36 -10.58
N GLY A 185 5.45 -10.47 -10.29
CA GLY A 185 5.99 -9.52 -11.27
C GLY A 185 5.12 -8.27 -11.49
N PHE A 186 4.15 -8.02 -10.60
CA PHE A 186 3.27 -6.85 -10.61
C PHE A 186 3.27 -6.12 -9.27
N LEU A 187 2.77 -4.90 -9.26
CA LEU A 187 2.37 -4.16 -8.07
C LEU A 187 0.87 -4.37 -7.88
N LEU A 188 0.50 -5.00 -6.77
CA LEU A 188 -0.89 -5.27 -6.43
C LEU A 188 -1.36 -4.28 -5.37
N ASP A 189 -2.60 -3.85 -5.44
CA ASP A 189 -3.25 -2.96 -4.47
C ASP A 189 -3.15 -3.46 -3.02
N GLY A 190 -3.44 -4.75 -2.82
CA GLY A 190 -3.46 -5.40 -1.52
C GLY A 190 -3.10 -6.89 -1.60
N ILE A 191 -2.78 -7.49 -0.46
CA ILE A 191 -2.37 -8.91 -0.37
C ILE A 191 -3.48 -9.84 0.12
N LYS A 192 -4.52 -9.31 0.75
CA LYS A 192 -5.67 -10.09 1.23
C LYS A 192 -6.83 -10.06 0.25
N ARG A 193 -7.21 -8.88 -0.24
CA ARG A 193 -8.39 -8.65 -1.07
C ARG A 193 -8.01 -7.95 -2.37
N ASP A 194 -8.85 -8.05 -3.36
CA ASP A 194 -8.69 -7.65 -4.74
C ASP A 194 -7.46 -8.27 -5.39
N ARG A 195 -6.25 -7.96 -4.97
CA ARG A 195 -4.99 -8.50 -5.50
C ARG A 195 -4.86 -8.26 -6.99
N LEU A 196 -5.20 -7.05 -7.40
CA LEU A 196 -5.25 -6.56 -8.77
C LEU A 196 -4.29 -5.41 -8.97
N VAL A 197 -4.05 -5.08 -10.23
CA VAL A 197 -3.32 -3.86 -10.60
C VAL A 197 -4.33 -2.75 -10.83
N TRP A 198 -4.35 -1.77 -9.92
CA TRP A 198 -5.20 -0.59 -10.00
C TRP A 198 -4.36 0.64 -10.31
N SER A 199 -4.75 1.40 -11.33
CA SER A 199 -3.94 2.54 -11.82
C SER A 199 -3.75 3.64 -10.77
N GLY A 200 -4.78 3.89 -9.93
CA GLY A 200 -4.68 4.87 -8.85
C GLY A 200 -3.67 4.48 -7.77
N ASP A 201 -3.70 3.21 -7.37
CA ASP A 201 -2.84 2.64 -6.32
C ASP A 201 -1.37 2.73 -6.69
N LEU A 202 -1.05 2.51 -7.97
CA LEU A 202 0.32 2.51 -8.47
C LEU A 202 1.09 3.80 -8.21
N TYR A 203 0.43 4.96 -8.05
CA TYR A 203 1.15 6.23 -7.97
C TYR A 203 2.11 6.32 -6.77
N SER A 204 1.64 5.96 -5.59
CA SER A 204 2.46 5.90 -4.39
C SER A 204 3.41 4.70 -4.39
N GLU A 205 2.96 3.56 -4.92
CA GLU A 205 3.74 2.33 -5.01
C GLU A 205 4.95 2.48 -5.93
N ILE A 206 4.76 2.96 -7.16
CA ILE A 206 5.83 3.16 -8.14
C ILE A 206 6.95 4.04 -7.56
N LYS A 207 6.59 5.16 -6.93
CA LYS A 207 7.56 6.05 -6.30
C LYS A 207 8.29 5.37 -5.14
N THR A 208 7.56 4.62 -4.31
CA THR A 208 8.13 3.86 -3.20
C THR A 208 9.09 2.77 -3.70
N VAL A 209 8.71 2.05 -4.76
CA VAL A 209 9.57 1.02 -5.38
C VAL A 209 10.82 1.65 -5.99
N PHE A 210 10.71 2.76 -6.72
CA PHE A 210 11.87 3.44 -7.28
C PHE A 210 12.86 3.89 -6.22
N TYR A 211 12.38 4.51 -5.13
CA TYR A 211 13.25 4.97 -4.04
C TYR A 211 13.84 3.82 -3.22
N THR A 212 13.25 2.61 -3.28
CA THR A 212 13.68 1.45 -2.48
C THR A 212 14.51 0.45 -3.28
N PHE A 213 14.06 0.09 -4.47
CA PHE A 213 14.64 -0.98 -5.29
C PHE A 213 15.27 -0.45 -6.58
N GLY A 214 14.93 0.77 -7.00
CA GLY A 214 15.19 1.28 -8.34
C GLY A 214 14.16 0.76 -9.33
N GLU A 215 14.53 0.73 -10.62
CA GLU A 215 13.69 0.13 -11.65
C GLU A 215 13.55 -1.38 -11.44
N THR A 216 12.31 -1.87 -11.51
CA THR A 216 11.97 -3.29 -11.41
C THR A 216 10.96 -3.68 -12.48
N GLU A 217 10.95 -4.96 -12.86
CA GLU A 217 9.95 -5.49 -13.79
C GLU A 217 8.51 -5.28 -13.32
N HIS A 218 8.27 -5.24 -12.00
CA HIS A 218 6.95 -5.04 -11.40
C HIS A 218 6.31 -3.73 -11.87
N ILE A 219 7.07 -2.64 -11.94
CA ILE A 219 6.55 -1.34 -12.39
C ILE A 219 6.14 -1.42 -13.86
N ARG A 220 7.06 -1.86 -14.73
CA ARG A 220 6.83 -1.92 -16.17
C ARG A 220 5.70 -2.86 -16.54
N ASN A 221 5.69 -4.08 -15.95
CA ASN A 221 4.63 -5.04 -16.18
C ASN A 221 3.26 -4.52 -15.76
N SER A 222 3.18 -3.77 -14.64
CA SER A 222 1.92 -3.17 -14.19
C SER A 222 1.43 -2.08 -15.14
N LEU A 223 2.32 -1.22 -15.63
CA LEU A 223 1.97 -0.18 -16.61
C LEU A 223 1.53 -0.78 -17.94
N ASP A 224 2.27 -1.78 -18.44
CA ASP A 224 1.96 -2.48 -19.69
C ASP A 224 0.65 -3.26 -19.59
N LEU A 225 0.41 -3.98 -18.46
CA LEU A 225 -0.84 -4.68 -18.21
C LEU A 225 -2.06 -3.76 -18.33
N LEU A 226 -1.97 -2.57 -17.75
CA LEU A 226 -3.07 -1.59 -17.75
C LEU A 226 -3.31 -1.01 -19.15
N ILE A 227 -2.27 -0.54 -19.84
CA ILE A 227 -2.46 0.16 -21.12
C ILE A 227 -2.72 -0.79 -22.29
N GLU A 228 -2.13 -1.98 -22.27
CA GLU A 228 -2.29 -2.99 -23.32
C GLU A 228 -3.48 -3.90 -23.07
N GLY A 229 -3.81 -4.15 -21.77
CA GLY A 229 -4.92 -5.00 -21.37
C GLY A 229 -6.29 -4.29 -21.33
N THR A 230 -6.33 -2.96 -21.35
CA THR A 230 -7.59 -2.21 -21.35
C THR A 230 -8.14 -2.06 -22.78
N PRO A 231 -9.35 -2.58 -23.09
CA PRO A 231 -9.99 -2.39 -24.38
C PRO A 231 -10.21 -0.89 -24.72
N GLU A 232 -10.15 -0.55 -26.00
CA GLU A 232 -10.26 0.87 -26.44
C GLU A 232 -11.60 1.53 -26.11
N ASP A 233 -12.68 0.75 -25.95
CA ASP A 233 -14.03 1.21 -25.61
C ASP A 233 -14.34 1.17 -24.10
N ILE A 234 -13.30 1.00 -23.26
CA ILE A 234 -13.44 0.91 -21.80
C ILE A 234 -12.45 1.88 -21.15
N TRP A 235 -12.90 2.61 -20.13
CA TRP A 235 -12.00 3.36 -19.23
C TRP A 235 -11.17 2.39 -18.37
N MET A 236 -9.92 2.71 -18.16
CA MET A 236 -9.00 1.87 -17.37
C MET A 236 -9.59 1.53 -16.00
N ASN A 237 -9.52 0.26 -15.63
CA ASN A 237 -10.19 -0.28 -14.44
C ASN A 237 -11.70 0.09 -14.34
N LEU A 238 -12.36 0.43 -15.45
CA LEU A 238 -13.75 0.88 -15.54
C LEU A 238 -14.04 2.23 -14.85
N ILE A 239 -13.02 3.05 -14.59
CA ILE A 239 -13.13 4.34 -13.88
C ILE A 239 -12.43 5.42 -14.72
N PRO A 240 -13.13 6.47 -15.19
CA PRO A 240 -12.52 7.49 -16.06
C PRO A 240 -11.25 8.13 -15.48
N SER A 241 -11.24 8.49 -14.20
CA SER A 241 -10.08 9.09 -13.53
C SER A 241 -8.84 8.19 -13.52
N TYR A 242 -8.99 6.87 -13.72
CA TYR A 242 -7.87 5.92 -13.70
C TYR A 242 -7.01 5.99 -14.98
N ASP A 243 -7.55 6.47 -16.09
CA ASP A 243 -6.74 6.86 -17.25
C ASP A 243 -5.83 8.06 -16.91
N ALA A 244 -6.29 9.01 -16.09
CA ALA A 244 -5.45 10.13 -15.62
C ALA A 244 -4.35 9.67 -14.66
N TRP A 245 -4.65 8.74 -13.74
CA TRP A 245 -3.64 8.10 -12.89
C TRP A 245 -2.58 7.38 -13.71
N TRP A 246 -2.98 6.67 -14.77
CA TRP A 246 -2.01 6.00 -15.63
C TRP A 246 -1.06 7.00 -16.31
N ILE A 247 -1.56 8.15 -16.77
CA ILE A 247 -0.70 9.22 -17.33
C ILE A 247 0.32 9.68 -16.30
N LEU A 248 -0.10 9.89 -15.04
CA LEU A 248 0.81 10.28 -13.95
C LEU A 248 1.87 9.22 -13.70
N ASN A 249 1.48 7.96 -13.60
CA ASN A 249 2.38 6.82 -13.40
C ASN A 249 3.40 6.68 -14.52
N PHE A 250 2.95 6.84 -15.76
CA PHE A 250 3.80 6.84 -16.94
C PHE A 250 4.84 7.98 -16.93
N CYS A 251 4.41 9.18 -16.57
CA CYS A 251 5.31 10.33 -16.44
C CYS A 251 6.33 10.13 -15.30
N GLU A 252 5.91 9.57 -14.17
CA GLU A 252 6.81 9.22 -13.07
C GLU A 252 7.83 8.15 -13.50
N TYR A 253 7.39 7.08 -14.18
CA TYR A 253 8.29 6.08 -14.72
C TYR A 253 9.40 6.71 -15.59
N LEU A 254 9.02 7.57 -16.53
CA LEU A 254 9.99 8.26 -17.40
C LEU A 254 10.89 9.21 -16.61
N ARG A 255 10.35 9.91 -15.62
CA ARG A 255 11.14 10.81 -14.77
C ARG A 255 12.23 10.06 -14.00
N PHE A 256 11.92 8.87 -13.48
CA PHE A 256 12.88 8.06 -12.73
C PHE A 256 13.88 7.32 -13.64
N THR A 257 13.44 6.80 -14.79
CA THR A 257 14.27 5.94 -15.64
C THR A 257 14.99 6.68 -16.75
N GLY A 258 14.39 7.74 -17.29
CA GLY A 258 14.86 8.39 -18.52
C GLY A 258 14.65 7.52 -19.78
N ASP A 259 13.79 6.50 -19.73
CA ASP A 259 13.51 5.58 -20.85
C ASP A 259 12.74 6.27 -21.98
N THR A 260 13.47 6.91 -22.87
CA THR A 260 12.90 7.63 -24.02
C THR A 260 12.23 6.70 -25.03
N GLU A 261 12.66 5.44 -25.12
CA GLU A 261 12.07 4.45 -26.02
C GLU A 261 10.67 4.06 -25.53
N TYR A 262 10.52 3.78 -24.24
CA TYR A 262 9.22 3.55 -23.62
C TYR A 262 8.32 4.78 -23.71
N GLY A 263 8.88 5.98 -23.53
CA GLY A 263 8.19 7.24 -23.74
C GLY A 263 7.62 7.36 -25.15
N ALA A 264 8.44 7.09 -26.18
CA ALA A 264 8.02 7.14 -27.56
C ALA A 264 6.94 6.10 -27.91
N LYS A 265 6.98 4.90 -27.26
CA LYS A 265 5.97 3.85 -27.46
C LYS A 265 4.56 4.31 -27.09
N TYR A 266 4.41 5.06 -26.00
CA TYR A 266 3.09 5.35 -25.43
C TYR A 266 2.64 6.81 -25.46
N VAL A 267 3.49 7.77 -25.88
CA VAL A 267 3.12 9.19 -25.95
C VAL A 267 1.86 9.44 -26.81
N GLY A 268 1.70 8.67 -27.90
CA GLY A 268 0.51 8.71 -28.74
C GLY A 268 -0.76 8.27 -28.01
N LYS A 269 -0.69 7.19 -27.23
CA LYS A 269 -1.81 6.69 -26.39
C LYS A 269 -2.22 7.71 -25.33
N VAL A 270 -1.25 8.40 -24.69
CA VAL A 270 -1.55 9.50 -23.75
C VAL A 270 -2.30 10.62 -24.45
N THR A 271 -1.86 11.01 -25.63
CA THR A 271 -2.54 12.05 -26.43
C THR A 271 -3.98 11.64 -26.77
N ASP A 272 -4.23 10.37 -27.07
CA ASP A 272 -5.57 9.84 -27.35
C ASP A 272 -6.46 9.85 -26.09
N ILE A 273 -5.91 9.50 -24.93
CA ILE A 273 -6.62 9.60 -23.64
C ILE A 273 -7.00 11.06 -23.35
N LEU A 274 -6.06 11.99 -23.48
CA LEU A 274 -6.34 13.42 -23.27
C LEU A 274 -7.37 13.97 -24.26
N ARG A 275 -7.35 13.51 -25.50
CA ARG A 275 -8.38 13.86 -26.50
C ARG A 275 -9.76 13.33 -26.12
N GLU A 276 -9.83 12.13 -25.53
CA GLU A 276 -11.10 11.57 -25.07
C GLU A 276 -11.63 12.36 -23.88
N PHE A 277 -10.78 12.76 -22.94
CA PHE A 277 -11.18 13.69 -21.87
C PHE A 277 -11.66 15.04 -22.40
N ASP A 278 -10.95 15.64 -23.39
CA ASP A 278 -11.34 16.95 -23.94
C ASP A 278 -12.73 16.94 -24.58
N LYS A 279 -13.13 15.83 -25.21
CA LYS A 279 -14.50 15.64 -25.73
C LYS A 279 -15.57 15.62 -24.62
N CYS A 280 -15.21 15.10 -23.44
CA CYS A 280 -16.12 15.00 -22.30
C CYS A 280 -16.23 16.29 -21.51
N VAL A 281 -15.42 17.31 -21.81
CA VAL A 281 -15.40 18.59 -21.08
C VAL A 281 -15.89 19.71 -21.98
N SER A 282 -16.99 20.36 -21.61
CA SER A 282 -17.54 21.52 -22.32
C SER A 282 -16.65 22.76 -22.17
N GLU A 283 -16.89 23.82 -22.96
CA GLU A 283 -16.11 25.07 -22.90
C GLU A 283 -16.20 25.79 -21.56
N ASP A 284 -17.30 25.61 -20.83
CA ASP A 284 -17.50 26.12 -19.48
C ASP A 284 -17.00 25.15 -18.38
N GLY A 285 -16.36 24.05 -18.76
CA GLY A 285 -15.69 23.13 -17.87
C GLY A 285 -16.60 22.08 -17.21
N VAL A 286 -17.84 21.90 -17.69
CA VAL A 286 -18.71 20.82 -17.21
C VAL A 286 -18.23 19.50 -17.80
N ILE A 287 -18.12 18.46 -16.97
CA ILE A 287 -17.68 17.13 -17.38
C ILE A 287 -18.92 16.24 -17.58
N ASP A 288 -18.98 15.59 -18.73
CA ASP A 288 -20.02 14.61 -19.10
C ASP A 288 -19.37 13.42 -19.80
N PHE A 289 -19.12 12.35 -19.06
CA PHE A 289 -18.51 11.13 -19.60
C PHE A 289 -19.43 10.35 -20.54
N SER A 290 -20.74 10.67 -20.60
CA SER A 290 -21.65 10.08 -21.58
C SER A 290 -21.31 10.46 -23.03
N LEU A 291 -20.54 11.53 -23.23
CA LEU A 291 -20.02 11.97 -24.54
C LEU A 291 -18.83 11.11 -25.02
N SER A 292 -18.25 10.31 -24.14
CA SER A 292 -17.23 9.34 -24.51
C SER A 292 -17.83 8.10 -25.14
N ARG A 293 -17.10 7.50 -26.08
CA ARG A 293 -17.39 6.14 -26.55
C ARG A 293 -16.94 5.06 -25.56
N LYS A 294 -16.07 5.41 -24.58
CA LYS A 294 -15.58 4.49 -23.56
C LYS A 294 -16.64 4.27 -22.48
N LYS A 295 -16.77 3.03 -22.04
CA LYS A 295 -17.67 2.62 -20.96
C LYS A 295 -16.96 2.72 -19.63
N HIS A 296 -17.67 3.11 -18.59
CA HIS A 296 -17.26 3.04 -17.21
C HIS A 296 -18.14 2.08 -16.40
N GLY A 297 -17.66 1.68 -15.20
CA GLY A 297 -18.38 0.79 -14.29
C GLY A 297 -19.13 1.57 -13.20
N MET A 298 -18.83 1.27 -11.94
CA MET A 298 -19.55 1.77 -10.76
C MET A 298 -19.30 3.25 -10.46
N HIS A 299 -18.14 3.81 -10.85
CA HIS A 299 -17.73 5.16 -10.49
C HIS A 299 -17.52 5.99 -11.75
N GLU A 300 -18.41 6.90 -12.03
CA GLU A 300 -18.24 7.88 -13.11
C GLU A 300 -17.24 8.97 -12.73
N PHE A 301 -17.36 9.47 -11.48
CA PHE A 301 -16.43 10.43 -10.89
C PHE A 301 -15.81 9.81 -9.64
N PHE A 302 -14.51 9.62 -9.64
CA PHE A 302 -13.80 9.05 -8.50
C PHE A 302 -12.40 9.67 -8.39
N PHE A 303 -12.09 10.21 -7.22
CA PHE A 303 -10.76 10.66 -6.88
C PHE A 303 -10.23 9.97 -5.62
N ASP A 304 -11.05 9.92 -4.57
CA ASP A 304 -10.77 9.25 -3.31
C ASP A 304 -12.10 8.84 -2.68
N TRP A 305 -12.13 7.79 -1.91
CA TRP A 305 -13.31 7.33 -1.20
C TRP A 305 -13.92 8.38 -0.27
N GLN A 306 -13.08 9.24 0.34
CA GLN A 306 -13.56 10.34 1.18
C GLN A 306 -14.39 11.39 0.41
N SER A 307 -14.16 11.51 -0.89
CA SER A 307 -14.91 12.41 -1.77
C SER A 307 -16.11 11.76 -2.45
N GLU A 308 -16.21 10.42 -2.40
CA GLU A 308 -17.23 9.66 -3.13
C GLU A 308 -18.67 10.06 -2.72
N GLY A 309 -19.52 10.28 -3.72
CA GLY A 309 -20.91 10.70 -3.52
C GLY A 309 -21.10 12.15 -3.07
N THR A 310 -20.06 12.97 -3.11
CA THR A 310 -20.09 14.41 -2.83
C THR A 310 -19.76 15.23 -4.09
N GLU A 311 -19.93 16.55 -4.05
CA GLU A 311 -19.49 17.45 -5.13
C GLU A 311 -17.97 17.39 -5.36
N ASP A 312 -17.22 16.99 -4.35
CA ASP A 312 -15.78 16.78 -4.42
C ASP A 312 -15.39 15.60 -5.33
N SER A 313 -16.27 14.64 -5.61
CA SER A 313 -16.01 13.59 -6.61
C SER A 313 -15.74 14.19 -7.99
N VAL A 314 -16.58 15.13 -8.41
CA VAL A 314 -16.44 15.84 -9.70
C VAL A 314 -15.21 16.74 -9.69
N THR A 315 -15.06 17.55 -8.65
CA THR A 315 -13.93 18.47 -8.49
C THR A 315 -12.60 17.73 -8.45
N GLY A 316 -12.50 16.65 -7.68
CA GLY A 316 -11.31 15.82 -7.58
C GLY A 316 -10.95 15.13 -8.89
N THR A 317 -11.94 14.58 -9.61
CA THR A 317 -11.73 13.98 -10.93
C THR A 317 -11.23 15.03 -11.94
N ALA A 318 -11.85 16.22 -11.96
CA ALA A 318 -11.45 17.32 -12.84
C ALA A 318 -9.99 17.76 -12.58
N LEU A 319 -9.64 17.92 -11.31
CA LEU A 319 -8.29 18.32 -10.89
C LEU A 319 -7.25 17.23 -11.18
N LEU A 320 -7.61 15.95 -11.06
CA LEU A 320 -6.71 14.86 -11.40
C LEU A 320 -6.40 14.85 -12.90
N ILE A 321 -7.41 15.06 -13.76
CA ILE A 321 -7.22 15.20 -15.21
C ILE A 321 -6.35 16.43 -15.52
N TYR A 322 -6.61 17.56 -14.85
CA TYR A 322 -5.81 18.77 -14.96
C TYR A 322 -4.34 18.51 -14.58
N TYR A 323 -4.11 17.89 -13.41
CA TYR A 323 -2.78 17.59 -12.89
C TYR A 323 -2.02 16.62 -13.80
N ALA A 324 -2.71 15.61 -14.37
CA ALA A 324 -2.14 14.67 -15.32
C ALA A 324 -1.73 15.38 -16.63
N ALA A 325 -2.58 16.26 -17.18
CA ALA A 325 -2.29 17.04 -18.37
C ALA A 325 -1.10 17.99 -18.16
N GLU A 326 -1.04 18.68 -17.02
CA GLU A 326 0.08 19.54 -16.64
C GLU A 326 1.38 18.76 -16.48
N THR A 327 1.33 17.59 -15.82
CA THR A 327 2.48 16.70 -15.64
C THR A 327 3.00 16.17 -16.97
N PHE A 328 2.10 15.83 -17.88
CA PHE A 328 2.47 15.40 -19.23
C PHE A 328 3.23 16.49 -20.00
N ILE A 329 2.77 17.76 -19.94
CA ILE A 329 3.52 18.89 -20.53
C ILE A 329 4.90 19.03 -19.89
N LYS A 330 5.00 18.94 -18.57
CA LYS A 330 6.28 19.04 -17.86
C LYS A 330 7.25 17.92 -18.26
N THR A 331 6.74 16.74 -18.58
CA THR A 331 7.55 15.56 -18.95
C THR A 331 8.01 15.62 -20.41
N PHE A 332 7.14 15.98 -21.33
CA PHE A 332 7.41 15.91 -22.79
C PHE A 332 7.64 17.28 -23.45
N GLY A 333 7.47 18.37 -22.71
CA GLY A 333 7.66 19.73 -23.22
C GLY A 333 6.80 20.03 -24.44
N LYS A 334 7.41 20.57 -25.50
CA LYS A 334 6.68 20.96 -26.72
C LYS A 334 5.93 19.81 -27.41
N ALA A 335 6.34 18.57 -27.23
CA ALA A 335 5.68 17.41 -27.83
C ALA A 335 4.30 17.14 -27.22
N ALA A 336 4.13 17.47 -25.93
CA ALA A 336 2.88 17.34 -25.19
C ALA A 336 2.04 18.62 -25.14
N ASP A 337 2.65 19.79 -25.46
CA ASP A 337 1.98 21.11 -25.45
C ASP A 337 1.14 21.32 -26.73
N GLY A 338 0.21 20.39 -26.97
CA GLY A 338 -0.74 20.43 -28.07
C GLY A 338 -2.00 21.24 -27.74
N GLU A 339 -2.83 21.48 -28.78
CA GLU A 339 -4.10 22.18 -28.64
C GLU A 339 -5.04 21.49 -27.63
N VAL A 340 -5.13 20.16 -27.67
CA VAL A 340 -5.95 19.34 -26.77
C VAL A 340 -5.56 19.53 -25.31
N THR A 341 -4.28 19.46 -24.99
CA THR A 341 -3.80 19.59 -23.61
C THR A 341 -4.05 20.99 -23.07
N ARG A 342 -3.80 22.03 -23.89
CA ARG A 342 -4.11 23.42 -23.53
C ARG A 342 -5.61 23.66 -23.36
N SER A 343 -6.45 23.05 -24.22
CA SER A 343 -7.90 23.11 -24.12
C SER A 343 -8.38 22.55 -22.78
N LEU A 344 -7.92 21.34 -22.41
CA LEU A 344 -8.26 20.73 -21.12
C LEU A 344 -7.86 21.60 -19.95
N LEU A 345 -6.63 22.10 -19.91
CA LEU A 345 -6.15 22.97 -18.83
C LEU A 345 -6.99 24.23 -18.72
N ARG A 346 -7.35 24.87 -19.84
CA ARG A 346 -8.21 26.06 -19.85
C ARG A 346 -9.59 25.76 -19.29
N LYS A 347 -10.25 24.69 -19.79
CA LYS A 347 -11.61 24.30 -19.42
C LYS A 347 -11.70 23.91 -17.94
N LEU A 348 -10.71 23.14 -17.43
CA LEU A 348 -10.70 22.61 -16.08
C LEU A 348 -10.13 23.57 -15.03
N ASN A 349 -9.51 24.69 -15.42
CA ASN A 349 -8.88 25.64 -14.49
C ASN A 349 -9.86 26.18 -13.41
N ARG A 350 -11.16 26.23 -13.71
CA ARG A 350 -12.19 26.65 -12.74
C ARG A 350 -12.18 25.84 -11.45
N TYR A 351 -11.85 24.54 -11.53
CA TYR A 351 -11.83 23.63 -10.39
C TYR A 351 -10.65 23.88 -9.45
N VAL A 352 -9.58 24.51 -9.93
CA VAL A 352 -8.42 24.89 -9.09
C VAL A 352 -8.84 25.87 -8.00
N TYR A 353 -9.87 26.69 -8.27
CA TYR A 353 -10.36 27.74 -7.36
C TYR A 353 -11.78 27.50 -6.86
N ALA A 354 -12.34 26.31 -7.11
CA ALA A 354 -13.65 25.92 -6.59
C ALA A 354 -13.61 25.69 -5.07
N ASP A 355 -14.78 25.66 -4.45
CA ASP A 355 -14.91 25.22 -3.06
C ASP A 355 -14.54 23.72 -2.97
N ALA A 356 -13.93 23.33 -1.86
CA ALA A 356 -13.59 21.95 -1.54
C ALA A 356 -14.10 21.62 -0.14
N VAL A 357 -14.65 20.42 0.02
CA VAL A 357 -15.14 19.92 1.30
C VAL A 357 -14.11 19.03 1.97
N THR A 358 -13.32 18.29 1.17
CA THR A 358 -12.35 17.32 1.65
C THR A 358 -10.91 17.83 1.54
N LYS A 359 -10.06 17.40 2.46
CA LYS A 359 -8.61 17.72 2.44
C LYS A 359 -7.92 17.19 1.19
N GLN A 360 -8.39 16.09 0.65
CA GLN A 360 -7.89 15.45 -0.56
C GLN A 360 -8.00 16.39 -1.76
N VAL A 361 -9.20 16.95 -1.98
CA VAL A 361 -9.45 17.88 -3.08
C VAL A 361 -8.75 19.22 -2.84
N ALA A 362 -8.79 19.75 -1.62
CA ALA A 362 -8.05 20.96 -1.24
C ALA A 362 -6.54 20.81 -1.50
N ALA A 363 -5.95 19.66 -1.16
CA ALA A 363 -4.55 19.37 -1.42
C ALA A 363 -4.23 19.36 -2.91
N LEU A 364 -5.06 18.72 -3.71
CA LEU A 364 -4.87 18.68 -5.16
C LEU A 364 -5.00 20.08 -5.79
N GLN A 365 -5.91 20.95 -5.27
CA GLN A 365 -5.99 22.36 -5.66
C GLN A 365 -4.69 23.11 -5.40
N VAL A 366 -4.06 22.89 -4.22
CA VAL A 366 -2.75 23.50 -3.90
C VAL A 366 -1.68 23.05 -4.89
N LEU A 367 -1.65 21.76 -5.24
CA LEU A 367 -0.68 21.21 -6.18
C LEU A 367 -0.93 21.68 -7.62
N CYS A 368 -2.19 21.96 -7.97
CA CYS A 368 -2.57 22.57 -9.25
C CYS A 368 -2.41 24.10 -9.30
N GLY A 369 -1.91 24.74 -8.21
CA GLY A 369 -1.52 26.16 -8.22
C GLY A 369 -2.27 27.08 -7.27
N ASN A 370 -3.35 26.66 -6.60
CA ASN A 370 -4.06 27.47 -5.59
C ASN A 370 -3.33 27.40 -4.24
N ARG A 371 -2.21 28.12 -4.15
CA ARG A 371 -1.34 28.15 -2.94
C ARG A 371 -1.72 29.25 -1.96
N SER A 372 -3.00 29.59 -1.86
CA SER A 372 -3.47 30.59 -0.89
C SER A 372 -3.32 30.08 0.55
N SER A 373 -3.09 31.02 1.49
CA SER A 373 -3.03 30.70 2.92
C SER A 373 -4.32 30.07 3.43
N ASP A 374 -5.46 30.52 2.90
CA ASP A 374 -6.77 30.01 3.29
C ASP A 374 -6.93 28.54 2.90
N LYS A 375 -6.51 28.17 1.66
CA LYS A 375 -6.56 26.79 1.20
C LYS A 375 -5.63 25.86 2.00
N ILE A 376 -4.44 26.32 2.37
CA ILE A 376 -3.53 25.57 3.26
C ILE A 376 -4.17 25.42 4.65
N SER A 377 -4.80 26.47 5.18
CA SER A 377 -5.49 26.42 6.47
C SER A 377 -6.68 25.45 6.48
N GLU A 378 -7.40 25.29 5.36
CA GLU A 378 -8.44 24.26 5.23
C GLU A 378 -7.87 22.85 5.42
N ILE A 379 -6.70 22.56 4.82
CA ILE A 379 -6.04 21.26 4.95
C ILE A 379 -5.51 21.04 6.39
N GLU A 380 -5.03 22.09 7.05
CA GLU A 380 -4.49 22.04 8.41
C GLU A 380 -5.58 21.82 9.48
N ASN A 381 -6.81 22.27 9.20
CA ASN A 381 -7.89 22.22 10.18
C ASN A 381 -8.20 20.79 10.64
N GLY A 382 -8.27 20.57 11.95
CA GLY A 382 -8.53 19.25 12.53
C GLY A 382 -7.35 18.26 12.47
N GLY A 383 -6.11 18.72 12.20
CA GLY A 383 -4.92 17.86 12.22
C GLY A 383 -4.97 16.76 11.16
N ALA A 384 -4.66 15.53 11.56
CA ALA A 384 -4.71 14.37 10.67
C ALA A 384 -6.12 13.77 10.47
N CYS A 385 -7.15 14.34 11.15
CA CYS A 385 -8.53 13.94 10.91
C CYS A 385 -8.93 14.24 9.46
N GLY A 386 -9.62 13.31 8.81
CA GLY A 386 -10.03 13.41 7.40
C GLY A 386 -8.93 13.08 6.38
N PHE A 387 -7.76 12.58 6.81
CA PHE A 387 -6.80 11.97 5.89
C PHE A 387 -7.36 10.64 5.36
N SER A 388 -6.89 10.24 4.17
CA SER A 388 -6.98 8.86 3.68
C SER A 388 -5.59 8.33 3.40
N THR A 389 -5.38 7.02 3.51
CA THR A 389 -4.10 6.39 3.20
C THR A 389 -3.77 6.51 1.70
N PHE A 390 -4.80 6.54 0.84
CA PHE A 390 -4.66 6.69 -0.60
C PHE A 390 -4.03 8.04 -1.00
N THR A 391 -4.55 9.14 -0.50
CA THR A 391 -4.12 10.49 -0.91
C THR A 391 -3.25 11.21 0.11
N ALA A 392 -2.84 10.54 1.20
CA ALA A 392 -1.99 11.15 2.23
C ALA A 392 -0.71 11.78 1.66
N TYR A 393 -0.10 11.19 0.63
CA TYR A 393 1.05 11.77 -0.05
C TYR A 393 0.75 13.19 -0.58
N PHE A 394 -0.39 13.39 -1.25
CA PHE A 394 -0.79 14.69 -1.81
C PHE A 394 -1.08 15.71 -0.72
N ILE A 395 -1.75 15.28 0.36
CA ILE A 395 -2.06 16.13 1.51
C ILE A 395 -0.77 16.60 2.18
N LEU A 396 0.17 15.70 2.46
CA LEU A 396 1.44 16.02 3.08
C LEU A 396 2.29 16.94 2.18
N LYS A 397 2.30 16.68 0.88
CA LYS A 397 2.99 17.52 -0.10
C LYS A 397 2.40 18.93 -0.19
N ALA A 398 1.09 19.06 -0.20
CA ALA A 398 0.40 20.36 -0.19
C ALA A 398 0.70 21.16 1.08
N LEU A 399 0.70 20.51 2.24
CA LEU A 399 1.05 21.12 3.52
C LEU A 399 2.51 21.63 3.57
N SER A 400 3.41 21.02 2.78
CA SER A 400 4.82 21.40 2.76
C SER A 400 5.11 22.66 1.94
N VAL A 401 4.15 23.21 1.19
CA VAL A 401 4.32 24.44 0.40
C VAL A 401 4.75 25.64 1.27
N GLY A 402 4.35 25.68 2.55
CA GLY A 402 4.73 26.70 3.52
C GLY A 402 5.79 26.26 4.56
N GLY A 403 6.34 25.04 4.38
CA GLY A 403 7.28 24.41 5.32
C GLY A 403 6.72 23.09 5.87
N SER A 404 7.55 22.07 5.94
CA SER A 404 7.11 20.67 6.13
C SER A 404 6.85 20.27 7.58
N LYS A 405 7.10 21.15 8.57
CA LYS A 405 7.00 20.79 9.99
C LYS A 405 5.60 20.28 10.40
N LYS A 406 4.54 20.94 9.92
CA LYS A 406 3.17 20.50 10.20
C LYS A 406 2.86 19.17 9.50
N ALA A 407 3.29 19.03 8.24
CA ALA A 407 3.13 17.79 7.48
C ALA A 407 3.77 16.61 8.20
N VAL A 408 5.00 16.76 8.73
CA VAL A 408 5.68 15.71 9.53
C VAL A 408 4.89 15.37 10.80
N ASN A 409 4.38 16.36 11.51
CA ASN A 409 3.59 16.13 12.72
C ASN A 409 2.30 15.33 12.39
N PHE A 410 1.58 15.72 11.34
CA PHE A 410 0.37 15.00 10.92
C PHE A 410 0.67 13.61 10.38
N ALA A 411 1.79 13.43 9.67
CA ALA A 411 2.24 12.09 9.27
C ALA A 411 2.52 11.20 10.49
N LYS A 412 3.16 11.73 11.53
CA LYS A 412 3.45 11.00 12.78
C LYS A 412 2.18 10.69 13.56
N GLU A 413 1.18 11.56 13.56
CA GLU A 413 -0.13 11.34 14.14
C GLU A 413 -0.87 10.23 13.37
N TYR A 414 -0.97 10.35 12.05
CA TYR A 414 -1.72 9.45 11.19
C TYR A 414 -1.10 8.06 11.11
N TYR A 415 0.08 7.93 10.53
CA TYR A 415 0.77 6.64 10.38
C TYR A 415 1.23 6.06 11.72
N GLY A 416 1.66 6.93 12.63
CA GLY A 416 2.02 6.54 13.98
C GLY A 416 0.83 5.99 14.77
N GLY A 417 -0.38 6.51 14.57
CA GLY A 417 -1.61 5.99 15.16
C GLY A 417 -1.85 4.51 14.83
N MET A 418 -1.64 4.11 13.56
CA MET A 418 -1.69 2.70 13.15
C MET A 418 -0.62 1.86 13.87
N LEU A 419 0.63 2.34 13.95
CA LEU A 419 1.72 1.63 14.65
C LEU A 419 1.43 1.43 16.14
N ASP A 420 0.86 2.44 16.80
CA ASP A 420 0.50 2.37 18.22
C ASP A 420 -0.61 1.34 18.48
N ARG A 421 -1.39 1.01 17.47
CA ARG A 421 -2.42 -0.04 17.49
C ARG A 421 -1.95 -1.39 16.95
N GLY A 422 -0.66 -1.58 16.79
CA GLY A 422 -0.05 -2.87 16.46
C GLY A 422 0.17 -3.12 14.98
N ALA A 423 0.01 -2.13 14.10
CA ALA A 423 0.28 -2.26 12.68
C ALA A 423 1.74 -2.66 12.42
N THR A 424 1.94 -3.57 11.48
CA THR A 424 3.24 -3.96 10.92
C THR A 424 3.31 -3.71 9.42
N SER A 425 2.19 -3.33 8.83
CA SER A 425 1.96 -2.81 7.50
C SER A 425 0.93 -1.69 7.58
N PHE A 426 0.81 -0.84 6.56
CA PHE A 426 -0.19 0.22 6.53
C PHE A 426 -1.46 -0.23 5.80
N TRP A 427 -2.58 0.31 6.28
CA TRP A 427 -3.92 -0.16 6.01
C TRP A 427 -4.53 0.50 4.78
N GLU A 428 -5.52 -0.15 4.22
CA GLU A 428 -6.30 0.33 3.07
C GLU A 428 -7.06 1.63 3.39
N ASP A 429 -7.65 1.71 4.58
CA ASP A 429 -8.33 2.89 5.11
C ASP A 429 -7.99 3.08 6.59
N PHE A 430 -7.96 4.32 7.05
CA PHE A 430 -7.74 4.66 8.44
C PHE A 430 -8.21 6.07 8.73
N ASN A 431 -8.86 6.24 9.89
CA ASN A 431 -9.18 7.53 10.47
C ASN A 431 -8.65 7.60 11.90
N VAL A 432 -7.98 8.68 12.25
CA VAL A 432 -7.43 8.87 13.61
C VAL A 432 -8.50 8.85 14.70
N GLU A 433 -9.75 9.19 14.36
CA GLU A 433 -10.90 9.11 15.28
C GLU A 433 -11.24 7.67 15.69
N TRP A 434 -10.84 6.68 14.90
CA TRP A 434 -11.05 5.26 15.25
C TRP A 434 -10.20 4.81 16.43
N LEU A 435 -9.17 5.57 16.78
CA LEU A 435 -8.30 5.26 17.91
C LEU A 435 -9.00 5.39 19.26
N GLU A 436 -10.05 6.24 19.34
CA GLU A 436 -10.75 6.49 20.58
C GLU A 436 -11.60 5.27 21.00
N GLY A 437 -11.26 4.72 22.16
CA GLY A 437 -11.93 3.55 22.72
C GLY A 437 -11.65 2.23 22.01
N SER A 438 -10.67 2.19 21.09
CA SER A 438 -10.30 0.97 20.37
C SER A 438 -9.12 0.26 21.02
N GLY A 439 -9.19 -1.09 20.99
CA GLY A 439 -8.08 -1.97 21.31
C GLY A 439 -7.02 -2.05 20.22
N ARG A 440 -5.97 -2.83 20.46
CA ARG A 440 -4.93 -3.14 19.48
C ARG A 440 -5.38 -4.27 18.55
N ILE A 441 -4.92 -4.25 17.30
CA ILE A 441 -5.20 -5.34 16.33
C ILE A 441 -4.48 -6.65 16.67
N ASP A 442 -3.41 -6.59 17.47
CA ASP A 442 -2.56 -7.74 17.85
C ASP A 442 -2.87 -8.27 19.27
N GLU A 443 -4.01 -7.87 19.82
CA GLU A 443 -4.53 -8.34 21.10
C GLU A 443 -5.97 -8.82 20.96
N LEU A 444 -6.41 -9.71 21.86
CA LEU A 444 -7.82 -10.04 21.98
C LEU A 444 -8.57 -8.80 22.49
N PRO A 445 -9.69 -8.39 21.85
CA PRO A 445 -10.50 -7.28 22.33
C PRO A 445 -10.96 -7.51 23.78
N LYS A 446 -10.85 -6.47 24.61
CA LYS A 446 -11.34 -6.50 25.99
C LYS A 446 -12.80 -6.05 26.05
N ASP A 447 -13.48 -6.41 27.13
CA ASP A 447 -14.86 -5.97 27.34
C ASP A 447 -14.95 -4.43 27.33
N GLY A 448 -15.83 -3.90 26.47
CA GLY A 448 -16.06 -2.46 26.33
C GLY A 448 -15.09 -1.74 25.35
N GLU A 449 -14.07 -2.40 24.84
CA GLU A 449 -13.23 -1.88 23.76
C GLU A 449 -13.87 -2.11 22.38
N LYS A 450 -13.74 -1.14 21.49
CA LYS A 450 -14.07 -1.32 20.08
C LYS A 450 -12.98 -2.15 19.39
N ASP A 451 -13.39 -3.02 18.50
CA ASP A 451 -12.49 -3.77 17.64
C ASP A 451 -12.08 -2.89 16.45
N LEU A 452 -10.85 -2.40 16.48
CA LEU A 452 -10.34 -1.44 15.48
C LEU A 452 -10.43 -1.97 14.04
N HIS A 453 -10.31 -3.27 13.83
CA HIS A 453 -10.46 -3.86 12.50
C HIS A 453 -11.92 -4.20 12.18
N GLY A 454 -12.65 -4.74 13.16
CA GLY A 454 -13.97 -5.31 12.95
C GLY A 454 -15.13 -4.31 13.01
N ASP A 455 -14.99 -3.17 13.73
CA ASP A 455 -16.09 -2.24 13.97
C ASP A 455 -16.05 -0.98 13.08
N PHE A 456 -14.95 -0.78 12.36
CA PHE A 456 -14.75 0.39 11.54
C PHE A 456 -14.61 0.05 10.05
N GLY A 457 -14.30 1.07 9.27
CA GLY A 457 -14.23 1.03 7.83
C GLY A 457 -15.50 1.56 7.17
N ASN A 458 -15.34 2.02 5.94
CA ASN A 458 -16.40 2.62 5.15
C ASN A 458 -16.48 1.93 3.78
N TYR A 459 -17.51 2.27 3.00
CA TYR A 459 -17.68 1.81 1.62
C TYR A 459 -17.62 0.27 1.50
N CYS A 460 -16.78 -0.24 0.61
CA CYS A 460 -16.57 -1.68 0.44
C CYS A 460 -15.62 -2.30 1.48
N TYR A 461 -14.99 -1.51 2.35
CA TYR A 461 -13.97 -1.93 3.32
C TYR A 461 -14.48 -2.06 4.76
N LYS A 462 -15.72 -2.34 4.99
CA LYS A 462 -16.27 -2.45 6.35
C LYS A 462 -15.80 -3.72 7.05
N GLY A 463 -15.39 -3.56 8.31
CA GLY A 463 -15.01 -4.65 9.20
C GLY A 463 -13.88 -5.48 8.63
N PHE A 464 -13.94 -6.79 8.77
CA PHE A 464 -12.88 -7.71 8.35
C PHE A 464 -12.71 -7.85 6.82
N ARG A 465 -13.55 -7.19 6.01
CA ARG A 465 -13.29 -7.03 4.59
C ARG A 465 -12.18 -6.01 4.31
N HIS A 466 -11.96 -5.06 5.21
CA HIS A 466 -10.88 -4.09 5.17
C HIS A 466 -9.51 -4.79 5.19
N SER A 467 -8.57 -4.38 4.33
CA SER A 467 -7.20 -4.91 4.34
C SER A 467 -6.30 -4.07 5.24
N LEU A 468 -5.47 -4.75 6.04
CA LEU A 468 -4.46 -4.09 6.89
C LEU A 468 -3.07 -4.05 6.23
N CYS A 469 -2.98 -4.40 4.93
CA CYS A 469 -1.77 -4.22 4.13
C CYS A 469 -2.16 -3.79 2.71
N HIS A 470 -1.96 -2.52 2.38
CA HIS A 470 -2.37 -1.94 1.10
C HIS A 470 -1.29 -1.01 0.53
N GLY A 471 -0.92 -1.22 -0.72
CA GLY A 471 0.25 -0.59 -1.34
C GLY A 471 0.17 0.93 -1.43
N TRP A 472 -1.01 1.49 -1.73
CA TRP A 472 -1.20 2.94 -1.83
C TRP A 472 -0.83 3.71 -0.55
N ALA A 473 -0.87 3.03 0.63
CA ALA A 473 -0.52 3.64 1.91
C ALA A 473 0.99 3.91 2.08
N SER A 474 1.82 3.52 1.10
CA SER A 474 3.28 3.71 1.14
C SER A 474 3.75 5.14 0.84
N GLY A 475 2.85 6.07 0.49
CA GLY A 475 3.15 7.42 0.02
C GLY A 475 3.95 8.32 0.97
N ILE A 476 4.09 7.95 2.23
CA ILE A 476 4.96 8.66 3.18
C ILE A 476 6.45 8.58 2.78
N LEU A 477 6.91 7.49 2.14
CA LEU A 477 8.31 7.38 1.72
C LEU A 477 8.68 8.42 0.65
N PRO A 478 8.00 8.52 -0.51
CA PRO A 478 8.29 9.56 -1.48
C PRO A 478 8.14 10.97 -0.92
N PHE A 479 7.21 11.22 0.01
CA PHE A 479 7.11 12.49 0.71
C PHE A 479 8.41 12.86 1.44
N VAL A 480 9.02 11.94 2.16
CA VAL A 480 10.28 12.21 2.88
C VAL A 480 11.43 12.50 1.92
N TYR A 481 11.52 11.80 0.80
CA TYR A 481 12.54 12.09 -0.21
C TYR A 481 12.32 13.45 -0.90
N GLU A 482 11.09 13.72 -1.30
CA GLU A 482 10.79 14.89 -2.13
C GLU A 482 10.66 16.19 -1.34
N GLU A 483 10.07 16.14 -0.12
CA GLU A 483 9.77 17.34 0.64
C GLU A 483 10.73 17.58 1.82
N LEU A 484 11.21 16.53 2.51
CA LEU A 484 12.13 16.71 3.63
C LEU A 484 13.60 16.73 3.19
N LEU A 485 14.01 15.72 2.43
CA LEU A 485 15.32 15.73 1.77
C LEU A 485 15.37 16.81 0.69
N GLY A 486 14.20 17.19 0.14
CA GLY A 486 14.06 18.20 -0.89
C GLY A 486 14.64 17.79 -2.24
N LEU A 487 14.66 16.46 -2.51
CA LEU A 487 15.16 15.91 -3.75
C LEU A 487 14.21 16.21 -4.91
N LYS A 488 14.74 16.82 -5.95
CA LYS A 488 14.05 17.02 -7.22
C LYS A 488 14.87 16.43 -8.37
N ILE A 489 14.21 15.66 -9.23
CA ILE A 489 14.79 15.20 -10.49
C ILE A 489 14.47 16.25 -11.54
N ASP A 490 15.47 17.03 -11.93
CA ASP A 490 15.33 18.15 -12.88
C ASP A 490 15.48 17.67 -14.34
N GLU A 491 16.22 16.57 -14.55
CA GLU A 491 16.32 15.90 -15.83
C GLU A 491 16.12 14.39 -15.64
N ALA A 492 15.25 13.81 -16.47
CA ALA A 492 14.84 12.41 -16.39
C ALA A 492 16.04 11.45 -16.31
N GLY A 493 15.87 10.35 -15.57
CA GLY A 493 16.92 9.37 -15.29
C GLY A 493 17.96 9.86 -14.28
N PHE A 494 17.61 10.84 -13.46
CA PHE A 494 18.50 11.47 -12.47
C PHE A 494 19.74 12.14 -13.09
N LYS A 495 19.73 12.46 -14.39
CA LYS A 495 20.89 13.12 -15.04
C LYS A 495 21.20 14.45 -14.38
N LYS A 496 20.16 15.21 -14.03
CA LYS A 496 20.29 16.40 -13.18
C LYS A 496 19.34 16.33 -12.01
N ILE A 497 19.84 16.68 -10.84
CA ILE A 497 19.08 16.76 -9.60
C ILE A 497 19.34 18.08 -8.89
N SER A 498 18.38 18.50 -8.09
CA SER A 498 18.56 19.56 -7.10
C SER A 498 18.10 19.10 -5.73
N ILE A 499 18.66 19.68 -4.68
CA ILE A 499 18.37 19.31 -3.30
C ILE A 499 18.11 20.61 -2.52
N LYS A 500 16.90 20.71 -2.00
CA LYS A 500 16.47 21.85 -1.17
C LYS A 500 15.87 21.33 0.12
N PRO A 501 16.67 20.95 1.12
CA PRO A 501 16.19 20.26 2.30
C PRO A 501 15.39 21.14 3.23
N ASP A 502 14.35 20.54 3.84
CA ASP A 502 13.64 21.09 4.98
C ASP A 502 13.73 20.10 6.15
N LEU A 503 14.67 20.32 7.05
CA LEU A 503 14.90 19.44 8.18
C LEU A 503 13.76 19.41 9.20
N CYS A 504 12.89 20.42 9.25
CA CYS A 504 11.72 20.49 10.14
C CYS A 504 12.02 20.28 11.63
N GLY A 505 13.27 20.50 12.05
CA GLY A 505 13.76 20.23 13.39
C GLY A 505 14.46 18.88 13.56
N LEU A 506 14.63 18.12 12.51
CA LEU A 506 15.52 16.96 12.48
C LEU A 506 16.98 17.42 12.57
N ASP A 507 17.83 16.62 13.20
CA ASP A 507 19.27 16.89 13.26
C ASP A 507 19.97 16.49 11.96
N TYR A 508 19.47 15.42 11.30
CA TYR A 508 20.01 14.95 10.03
C TYR A 508 18.99 14.14 9.23
N ILE A 509 19.23 14.06 7.91
CA ILE A 509 18.67 13.07 6.98
C ILE A 509 19.83 12.44 6.21
N ARG A 510 19.87 11.12 6.12
CA ARG A 510 20.79 10.36 5.27
C ARG A 510 20.00 9.52 4.30
N ALA A 511 20.36 9.57 3.02
CA ALA A 511 19.67 8.83 1.97
C ALA A 511 20.64 8.16 1.02
N GLU A 512 20.28 6.96 0.59
CA GLU A 512 20.86 6.24 -0.54
C GLU A 512 19.75 6.05 -1.56
N ILE A 513 19.94 6.51 -2.80
CA ILE A 513 18.89 6.58 -3.81
C ILE A 513 19.38 5.84 -5.05
N PRO A 514 18.72 4.75 -5.45
CA PRO A 514 19.05 4.07 -6.70
C PRO A 514 18.68 4.95 -7.90
N SER A 515 19.58 5.04 -8.85
CA SER A 515 19.37 5.70 -10.13
C SER A 515 19.87 4.79 -11.27
N PRO A 516 19.52 5.05 -12.53
CA PRO A 516 20.05 4.31 -13.67
C PRO A 516 21.60 4.32 -13.74
N GLU A 517 22.22 5.41 -13.31
CA GLU A 517 23.67 5.61 -13.33
C GLU A 517 24.37 5.02 -12.09
N GLY A 518 23.62 4.58 -11.07
CA GLY A 518 24.19 4.04 -9.83
C GLY A 518 23.56 4.63 -8.58
N LEU A 519 24.21 4.43 -7.42
CA LEU A 519 23.69 4.83 -6.14
C LEU A 519 24.11 6.26 -5.78
N ILE A 520 23.11 7.15 -5.64
CA ILE A 520 23.29 8.51 -5.15
C ILE A 520 23.26 8.46 -3.62
N LYS A 521 24.26 9.07 -2.96
CA LYS A 521 24.27 9.19 -1.50
C LYS A 521 24.20 10.66 -1.08
N ILE A 522 23.33 10.95 -0.14
CA ILE A 522 23.07 12.30 0.35
C ILE A 522 23.03 12.26 1.87
N LYS A 523 23.73 13.19 2.49
CA LYS A 523 23.62 13.49 3.90
C LYS A 523 23.32 14.99 4.06
N VAL A 524 22.31 15.30 4.81
CA VAL A 524 21.91 16.66 5.17
C VAL A 524 21.92 16.75 6.69
N ASP A 525 22.55 17.77 7.22
CA ASP A 525 22.50 18.14 8.63
C ASP A 525 22.56 19.66 8.77
N ARG A 526 22.76 20.18 9.99
CA ARG A 526 22.84 21.61 10.27
C ARG A 526 24.07 22.29 9.66
N ASP A 527 25.11 21.52 9.34
CA ASP A 527 26.35 22.00 8.77
C ASP A 527 26.30 22.09 7.25
N GLY A 528 25.31 21.46 6.61
CA GLY A 528 25.09 21.54 5.18
C GLY A 528 24.68 20.22 4.50
N VAL A 529 24.98 20.14 3.21
CA VAL A 529 24.66 18.99 2.34
C VAL A 529 25.94 18.35 1.85
N GLU A 530 26.14 17.07 2.17
CA GLU A 530 27.20 16.24 1.64
C GLU A 530 26.62 15.25 0.63
N THR A 531 27.28 15.06 -0.52
CA THR A 531 26.80 14.15 -1.57
C THR A 531 27.91 13.32 -2.18
N ILE A 532 27.55 12.10 -2.60
CA ILE A 532 28.35 11.27 -3.49
C ILE A 532 27.46 10.92 -4.68
N LEU A 533 27.82 11.42 -5.86
CA LEU A 533 27.09 11.20 -7.09
C LEU A 533 27.82 10.18 -7.97
N PRO A 534 27.10 9.23 -8.61
CA PRO A 534 27.70 8.39 -9.64
C PRO A 534 28.04 9.23 -10.90
N ALA A 535 28.93 8.71 -11.73
CA ALA A 535 29.27 9.34 -13.00
C ALA A 535 28.00 9.45 -13.87
N GLY A 536 27.74 10.63 -14.44
CA GLY A 536 26.54 10.89 -15.25
C GLY A 536 25.40 11.56 -14.49
N VAL A 537 25.50 11.72 -13.17
CA VAL A 537 24.57 12.50 -12.35
C VAL A 537 25.20 13.82 -11.95
N TYR A 538 24.50 14.92 -12.16
CA TYR A 538 24.98 16.28 -11.89
C TYR A 538 23.96 17.07 -11.06
N PHE A 539 24.45 18.08 -10.32
CA PHE A 539 23.55 19.09 -9.77
C PHE A 539 23.09 20.06 -10.85
N SER A 540 21.83 20.49 -10.77
CA SER A 540 21.37 21.64 -11.54
C SER A 540 22.15 22.89 -11.09
N GLU A 541 22.59 23.69 -12.05
CA GLU A 541 23.11 25.03 -11.75
C GLU A 541 21.95 25.87 -11.17
N GLU A 542 22.20 26.61 -10.09
CA GLU A 542 21.22 27.51 -9.46
C GLU A 542 20.77 28.64 -10.39
#